data_599fd3db2c6ae594b6d1e13486170a2d
#
_entry.id   599fd3db2c6ae594b6d1e13486170a2d
#
_cell.length_a   1.000
_cell.length_b   1.000
_cell.length_c   1.000
_cell.angle_alpha   90.00
_cell.angle_beta   90.00
_cell.angle_gamma   90.00
#
_symmetry.space_group_name_H-M   'P 1'
#
loop_
_entity.id
_entity.type
_entity.pdbx_description
1 polymer ?
#
loop_
_entity_poly.entity_id
_entity_poly.type
_entity_poly.pdbx_seq_one_letter_code
_entity_poly.pdbx_strand_id
1 'polypeptide(L)'
;SQGKTILYVALSGRLIGVLGIEDPIRDEAEGVIKALHARGKKVVMLTGDDERTAAAVAARLGIDAWRAQVLPSDKADEVLRLKDAGAKVLMIGDGINDSPALSAADVGVTMRDGTDIAQEVADVIMAPSLEYLLVALDLGEATMKRIRSNVGISVGLNSAFLAGGLTGILMPAVSALLHNATTIGVCLNAMRPELGHYDGETRYADELRKDVADMFNR
;
A
#
# COMPACT_ATOMS: atom_id res chain seq x y z
N SER A 1 -10.48 2.24 32.46
CA SER A 1 -10.01 3.26 31.50
C SER A 1 -10.03 2.64 30.11
N GLN A 2 -10.89 3.16 29.25
CA GLN A 2 -11.16 2.59 27.90
C GLN A 2 -10.27 3.21 26.82
N GLY A 3 -9.01 3.60 27.13
CA GLY A 3 -8.10 4.17 26.12
C GLY A 3 -8.44 5.61 25.70
N LYS A 4 -9.25 6.33 26.48
CA LYS A 4 -9.64 7.72 26.17
C LYS A 4 -8.64 8.71 26.77
N THR A 5 -8.24 9.71 25.99
CA THR A 5 -7.50 10.86 26.47
C THR A 5 -8.43 11.74 27.32
N ILE A 6 -8.06 12.00 28.56
CA ILE A 6 -8.87 12.78 29.48
C ILE A 6 -8.41 14.23 29.48
N LEU A 7 -9.31 15.14 29.10
CA LEU A 7 -9.12 16.59 29.18
C LEU A 7 -9.88 17.15 30.39
N TYR A 8 -9.18 17.76 31.33
CA TYR A 8 -9.78 18.44 32.47
C TYR A 8 -10.08 19.90 32.11
N VAL A 9 -11.32 20.32 32.24
CA VAL A 9 -11.73 21.71 32.03
C VAL A 9 -11.88 22.42 33.40
N ALA A 10 -11.10 23.48 33.60
CA ALA A 10 -11.16 24.26 34.82
C ALA A 10 -11.45 25.74 34.52
N LEU A 11 -12.27 26.38 35.34
CA LEU A 11 -12.56 27.82 35.31
C LEU A 11 -12.19 28.42 36.65
N SER A 12 -11.36 29.47 36.65
CA SER A 12 -10.92 30.17 37.85
C SER A 12 -10.36 29.23 38.96
N GLY A 13 -9.60 28.18 38.52
CA GLY A 13 -9.00 27.20 39.44
C GLY A 13 -9.96 26.11 39.95
N ARG A 14 -11.21 26.11 39.53
CA ARG A 14 -12.19 25.10 39.90
C ARG A 14 -12.47 24.16 38.70
N LEU A 15 -12.34 22.86 38.92
CA LEU A 15 -12.70 21.85 37.93
C LEU A 15 -14.20 21.93 37.65
N ILE A 16 -14.60 22.21 36.39
CA ILE A 16 -15.98 22.32 35.92
C ILE A 16 -16.42 21.17 35.05
N GLY A 17 -15.47 20.39 34.51
CA GLY A 17 -15.81 19.24 33.67
C GLY A 17 -14.61 18.39 33.30
N VAL A 18 -14.90 17.21 32.82
CA VAL A 18 -13.94 16.24 32.28
C VAL A 18 -14.46 15.78 30.94
N LEU A 19 -13.63 15.88 29.89
CA LEU A 19 -13.94 15.41 28.56
C LEU A 19 -13.08 14.16 28.27
N GLY A 20 -13.70 13.11 27.80
CA GLY A 20 -13.00 11.95 27.25
C GLY A 20 -12.94 12.08 25.74
N ILE A 21 -11.73 12.18 25.19
CA ILE A 21 -11.49 12.22 23.75
C ILE A 21 -11.04 10.82 23.34
N GLU A 22 -11.67 10.25 22.34
CA GLU A 22 -11.31 8.97 21.74
C GLU A 22 -11.18 9.19 20.25
N ASP A 23 -10.08 8.72 19.67
CA ASP A 23 -9.93 8.62 18.22
C ASP A 23 -10.48 7.26 17.80
N PRO A 24 -11.58 7.22 17.04
CA PRO A 24 -12.21 5.96 16.67
C PRO A 24 -11.31 5.17 15.72
N ILE A 25 -11.20 3.87 15.98
CA ILE A 25 -10.58 2.95 15.02
C ILE A 25 -11.48 2.89 13.78
N ARG A 26 -10.89 2.95 12.60
CA ARG A 26 -11.60 2.82 11.32
C ARG A 26 -12.35 1.49 11.26
N ASP A 27 -13.59 1.50 10.81
CA ASP A 27 -14.47 0.32 10.78
C ASP A 27 -13.88 -0.82 9.93
N GLU A 28 -13.19 -0.48 8.84
CA GLU A 28 -12.55 -1.44 7.94
C GLU A 28 -11.24 -2.05 8.47
N ALA A 29 -10.64 -1.48 9.52
CA ALA A 29 -9.29 -1.84 9.97
C ALA A 29 -9.16 -3.33 10.34
N GLU A 30 -10.12 -3.87 11.10
CA GLU A 30 -10.10 -5.28 11.51
C GLU A 30 -10.17 -6.22 10.30
N GLY A 31 -11.03 -5.92 9.32
CA GLY A 31 -11.17 -6.69 8.09
C GLY A 31 -9.90 -6.69 7.26
N VAL A 32 -9.26 -5.52 7.11
CA VAL A 32 -8.01 -5.36 6.36
C VAL A 32 -6.87 -6.13 7.03
N ILE A 33 -6.71 -6.02 8.35
CA ILE A 33 -5.66 -6.74 9.09
C ILE A 33 -5.83 -8.26 8.95
N LYS A 34 -7.05 -8.79 9.09
CA LYS A 34 -7.33 -10.21 8.84
C LYS A 34 -6.97 -10.64 7.42
N ALA A 35 -7.28 -9.80 6.42
CA ALA A 35 -6.94 -10.08 5.02
C ALA A 35 -5.42 -10.05 4.77
N LEU A 36 -4.68 -9.17 5.46
CA LEU A 36 -3.21 -9.14 5.42
C LEU A 36 -2.61 -10.41 6.04
N HIS A 37 -3.11 -10.85 7.19
CA HIS A 37 -2.69 -12.11 7.82
C HIS A 37 -2.96 -13.32 6.92
N ALA A 38 -4.12 -13.38 6.25
CA ALA A 38 -4.44 -14.43 5.29
C ALA A 38 -3.45 -14.48 4.11
N ARG A 39 -2.82 -13.33 3.77
CA ARG A 39 -1.74 -13.22 2.78
C ARG A 39 -0.34 -13.46 3.37
N GLY A 40 -0.24 -13.91 4.63
CA GLY A 40 1.02 -14.16 5.33
C GLY A 40 1.82 -12.89 5.66
N LYS A 41 1.16 -11.72 5.68
CA LYS A 41 1.80 -10.46 6.07
C LYS A 41 1.72 -10.28 7.58
N LYS A 42 2.77 -9.73 8.18
CA LYS A 42 2.79 -9.29 9.58
C LYS A 42 2.44 -7.81 9.65
N VAL A 43 1.65 -7.45 10.65
CA VAL A 43 1.21 -6.07 10.87
C VAL A 43 1.87 -5.53 12.13
N VAL A 44 2.56 -4.41 11.99
CA VAL A 44 3.23 -3.70 13.10
C VAL A 44 2.63 -2.30 13.22
N MET A 45 2.25 -1.90 14.42
CA MET A 45 1.73 -0.57 14.70
C MET A 45 2.79 0.29 15.39
N LEU A 46 3.02 1.50 14.85
CA LEU A 46 3.88 2.52 15.42
C LEU A 46 3.01 3.71 15.82
N THR A 47 2.90 4.00 17.11
CA THR A 47 2.04 5.08 17.60
C THR A 47 2.76 5.96 18.62
N GLY A 48 2.38 7.25 18.66
CA GLY A 48 2.77 8.18 19.71
C GLY A 48 1.97 8.02 21.00
N ASP A 49 0.89 7.22 21.00
CA ASP A 49 0.03 6.98 22.15
C ASP A 49 0.76 6.24 23.27
N ASP A 50 0.14 6.25 24.46
CA ASP A 50 0.65 5.49 25.60
C ASP A 50 0.52 3.97 25.41
N GLU A 51 1.34 3.21 26.16
CA GLU A 51 1.45 1.75 26.06
C GLU A 51 0.10 1.04 26.27
N ARG A 52 -0.76 1.56 27.13
CA ARG A 52 -2.05 0.92 27.46
C ARG A 52 -3.02 1.05 26.30
N THR A 53 -3.07 2.23 25.69
CA THR A 53 -3.89 2.53 24.52
C THR A 53 -3.41 1.67 23.34
N ALA A 54 -2.10 1.67 23.08
CA ALA A 54 -1.49 0.86 22.01
C ALA A 54 -1.78 -0.64 22.18
N ALA A 55 -1.60 -1.17 23.39
CA ALA A 55 -1.89 -2.57 23.69
C ALA A 55 -3.37 -2.92 23.49
N ALA A 56 -4.29 -2.04 23.90
CA ALA A 56 -5.73 -2.26 23.76
C ALA A 56 -6.14 -2.29 22.28
N VAL A 57 -5.62 -1.35 21.47
CA VAL A 57 -5.87 -1.29 20.01
C VAL A 57 -5.28 -2.52 19.32
N ALA A 58 -4.03 -2.88 19.64
CA ALA A 58 -3.35 -4.03 19.07
C ALA A 58 -4.10 -5.34 19.37
N ALA A 59 -4.54 -5.54 20.61
CA ALA A 59 -5.31 -6.70 21.00
C ALA A 59 -6.67 -6.78 20.30
N ARG A 60 -7.36 -5.64 20.14
CA ARG A 60 -8.66 -5.56 19.45
C ARG A 60 -8.55 -5.89 17.97
N LEU A 61 -7.51 -5.39 17.31
CA LEU A 61 -7.30 -5.54 15.86
C LEU A 61 -6.51 -6.79 15.48
N GLY A 62 -5.92 -7.50 16.47
CA GLY A 62 -5.07 -8.65 16.22
C GLY A 62 -3.71 -8.28 15.59
N ILE A 63 -3.15 -7.13 15.93
CA ILE A 63 -1.84 -6.67 15.45
C ILE A 63 -0.72 -7.53 16.06
N ASP A 64 0.25 -7.94 15.23
CA ASP A 64 1.32 -8.87 15.63
C ASP A 64 2.33 -8.24 16.58
N ALA A 65 2.65 -6.96 16.40
CA ALA A 65 3.58 -6.21 17.23
C ALA A 65 3.23 -4.72 17.23
N TRP A 66 3.58 -4.02 18.31
CA TRP A 66 3.40 -2.57 18.40
C TRP A 66 4.57 -1.89 19.12
N ARG A 67 4.76 -0.63 18.82
CA ARG A 67 5.60 0.30 19.56
C ARG A 67 4.77 1.51 19.94
N ALA A 68 4.72 1.81 21.22
CA ALA A 68 4.05 2.97 21.81
C ALA A 68 5.04 4.10 22.08
N GLN A 69 4.56 5.31 22.28
CA GLN A 69 5.35 6.51 22.60
C GLN A 69 6.50 6.76 21.61
N VAL A 70 6.28 6.42 20.34
CA VAL A 70 7.30 6.55 19.29
C VAL A 70 7.33 7.99 18.80
N LEU A 71 8.50 8.63 18.87
CA LEU A 71 8.73 9.94 18.28
C LEU A 71 8.77 9.84 16.75
N PRO A 72 8.50 10.94 16.02
CA PRO A 72 8.54 10.93 14.56
C PRO A 72 9.85 10.41 13.96
N SER A 73 11.00 10.79 14.54
CA SER A 73 12.33 10.29 14.16
C SER A 73 12.47 8.78 14.34
N ASP A 74 11.95 8.28 15.46
CA ASP A 74 12.15 6.88 15.86
C ASP A 74 11.29 5.92 15.02
N LYS A 75 10.23 6.42 14.36
CA LYS A 75 9.45 5.64 13.39
C LYS A 75 10.29 5.20 12.20
N ALA A 76 11.15 6.09 11.68
CA ALA A 76 12.07 5.76 10.60
C ALA A 76 13.12 4.73 11.03
N ASP A 77 13.64 4.87 12.25
CA ASP A 77 14.63 3.92 12.81
C ASP A 77 14.03 2.52 12.98
N GLU A 78 12.75 2.43 13.41
CA GLU A 78 12.06 1.14 13.51
C GLU A 78 11.85 0.49 12.14
N VAL A 79 11.50 1.27 11.10
CA VAL A 79 11.43 0.79 9.71
C VAL A 79 12.78 0.25 9.25
N LEU A 80 13.86 1.00 9.47
CA LEU A 80 15.21 0.57 9.11
C LEU A 80 15.62 -0.70 9.85
N ARG A 81 15.33 -0.79 11.14
CA ARG A 81 15.57 -1.98 11.96
C ARG A 81 14.88 -3.23 11.40
N LEU A 82 13.63 -3.09 10.95
CA LEU A 82 12.91 -4.19 10.32
C LEU A 82 13.55 -4.61 8.99
N LYS A 83 13.99 -3.64 8.18
CA LYS A 83 14.69 -3.90 6.90
C LYS A 83 16.03 -4.58 7.13
N ASP A 84 16.81 -4.14 8.12
CA ASP A 84 18.10 -4.75 8.49
C ASP A 84 17.93 -6.19 8.98
N ALA A 85 16.77 -6.51 9.58
CA ALA A 85 16.39 -7.88 9.92
C ALA A 85 15.95 -8.72 8.71
N GLY A 86 16.00 -8.16 7.48
CA GLY A 86 15.65 -8.83 6.23
C GLY A 86 14.18 -8.76 5.83
N ALA A 87 13.38 -7.97 6.54
CA ALA A 87 11.98 -7.78 6.16
C ALA A 87 11.84 -6.83 4.97
N LYS A 88 10.81 -7.06 4.14
CA LYS A 88 10.30 -6.07 3.19
C LYS A 88 9.19 -5.29 3.86
N VAL A 89 9.39 -3.98 3.97
CA VAL A 89 8.54 -3.09 4.77
C VAL A 89 7.70 -2.20 3.86
N LEU A 90 6.38 -2.29 4.02
CA LEU A 90 5.43 -1.31 3.52
C LEU A 90 4.99 -0.46 4.72
N MET A 91 5.19 0.85 4.63
CA MET A 91 4.79 1.83 5.65
C MET A 91 3.55 2.59 5.18
N ILE A 92 2.56 2.70 6.06
CA ILE A 92 1.38 3.55 5.84
C ILE A 92 1.41 4.68 6.85
N GLY A 93 1.28 5.91 6.37
CA GLY A 93 1.20 7.11 7.20
C GLY A 93 0.46 8.22 6.48
N ASP A 94 -0.13 9.14 7.22
CA ASP A 94 -0.95 10.24 6.70
C ASP A 94 -0.44 11.63 7.08
N GLY A 95 0.52 11.70 8.00
CA GLY A 95 1.02 12.93 8.57
C GLY A 95 2.45 13.30 8.16
N ILE A 96 2.79 14.59 8.38
CA ILE A 96 4.15 15.11 8.21
C ILE A 96 5.16 14.30 9.03
N ASN A 97 4.73 13.86 10.22
CA ASN A 97 5.54 13.10 11.17
C ASN A 97 5.91 11.70 10.68
N ASP A 98 5.19 11.18 9.69
CA ASP A 98 5.44 9.86 9.12
C ASP A 98 6.33 9.91 7.87
N SER A 99 6.57 11.11 7.30
CA SER A 99 7.35 11.28 6.08
C SER A 99 8.75 10.65 6.12
N PRO A 100 9.54 10.74 7.21
CA PRO A 100 10.81 10.04 7.29
C PRO A 100 10.66 8.50 7.25
N ALA A 101 9.63 7.96 7.88
CA ALA A 101 9.36 6.53 7.91
C ALA A 101 8.82 6.02 6.56
N LEU A 102 7.98 6.81 5.88
CA LEU A 102 7.51 6.54 4.51
C LEU A 102 8.70 6.42 3.55
N SER A 103 9.62 7.40 3.60
CA SER A 103 10.83 7.41 2.76
C SER A 103 11.81 6.29 3.09
N ALA A 104 11.87 5.83 4.34
CA ALA A 104 12.77 4.75 4.78
C ALA A 104 12.25 3.35 4.36
N ALA A 105 10.96 3.19 4.15
CA ALA A 105 10.32 1.92 3.80
C ALA A 105 10.75 1.40 2.40
N ASP A 106 10.47 0.14 2.09
CA ASP A 106 10.59 -0.37 0.70
C ASP A 106 9.44 0.14 -0.17
N VAL A 107 8.28 0.42 0.45
CA VAL A 107 7.13 1.08 -0.17
C VAL A 107 6.47 1.98 0.87
N GLY A 108 6.45 3.27 0.61
CA GLY A 108 5.69 4.27 1.38
C GLY A 108 4.30 4.47 0.79
N VAL A 109 3.27 4.36 1.61
CA VAL A 109 1.86 4.51 1.22
C VAL A 109 1.21 5.60 2.03
N THR A 110 0.52 6.52 1.38
CA THR A 110 -0.32 7.51 2.06
C THR A 110 -1.72 7.53 1.47
N MET A 111 -2.64 8.17 2.18
CA MET A 111 -3.99 8.39 1.70
C MET A 111 -4.09 9.78 1.05
N ARG A 112 -5.07 9.96 0.16
CA ARG A 112 -5.30 11.25 -0.52
C ARG A 112 -5.66 12.39 0.44
N ASP A 113 -6.25 12.09 1.58
CA ASP A 113 -6.56 13.03 2.67
C ASP A 113 -5.38 13.27 3.62
N GLY A 114 -4.24 12.61 3.37
CA GLY A 114 -2.99 12.87 4.06
C GLY A 114 -2.38 14.24 3.69
N THR A 115 -1.37 14.65 4.44
CA THR A 115 -0.69 15.94 4.21
C THR A 115 0.05 15.95 2.87
N ASP A 116 0.19 17.14 2.26
CA ASP A 116 0.92 17.34 1.01
C ASP A 116 2.34 16.76 1.07
N ILE A 117 3.02 16.94 2.22
CA ILE A 117 4.38 16.41 2.43
C ILE A 117 4.40 14.89 2.44
N ALA A 118 3.41 14.23 3.06
CA ALA A 118 3.31 12.77 3.04
C ALA A 118 3.03 12.27 1.62
N GLN A 119 2.22 12.97 0.84
CA GLN A 119 1.94 12.64 -0.55
C GLN A 119 3.16 12.82 -1.46
N GLU A 120 4.02 13.81 -1.19
CA GLU A 120 5.22 14.06 -1.97
C GLU A 120 6.28 12.96 -1.82
N VAL A 121 6.36 12.34 -0.63
CA VAL A 121 7.39 11.32 -0.33
C VAL A 121 6.88 9.88 -0.48
N ALA A 122 5.57 9.67 -0.60
CA ALA A 122 5.00 8.34 -0.73
C ALA A 122 5.13 7.78 -2.15
N ASP A 123 5.40 6.48 -2.27
CA ASP A 123 5.41 5.77 -3.55
C ASP A 123 3.99 5.52 -4.08
N VAL A 124 3.01 5.41 -3.18
CA VAL A 124 1.61 5.13 -3.49
C VAL A 124 0.69 6.06 -2.73
N ILE A 125 -0.22 6.71 -3.45
CA ILE A 125 -1.30 7.51 -2.88
C ILE A 125 -2.60 6.76 -3.15
N MET A 126 -3.29 6.33 -2.08
CA MET A 126 -4.56 5.60 -2.19
C MET A 126 -5.76 6.45 -1.77
N ALA A 127 -6.97 6.03 -2.13
CA ALA A 127 -8.19 6.64 -1.63
C ALA A 127 -8.29 6.50 -0.09
N PRO A 128 -9.11 7.34 0.59
CA PRO A 128 -9.13 7.45 2.05
C PRO A 128 -9.83 6.27 2.74
N SER A 129 -9.49 5.03 2.37
CA SER A 129 -9.87 3.80 3.06
C SER A 129 -8.73 2.79 3.01
N LEU A 130 -8.52 2.08 4.12
CA LEU A 130 -7.51 1.02 4.22
C LEU A 130 -7.78 -0.18 3.28
N GLU A 131 -9.02 -0.36 2.83
CA GLU A 131 -9.36 -1.43 1.88
C GLU A 131 -8.59 -1.30 0.55
N TYR A 132 -8.28 -0.07 0.13
CA TYR A 132 -7.49 0.15 -1.09
C TYR A 132 -6.05 -0.37 -1.00
N LEU A 133 -5.54 -0.60 0.21
CA LEU A 133 -4.27 -1.30 0.38
C LEU A 133 -4.34 -2.73 -0.19
N LEU A 134 -5.45 -3.43 0.05
CA LEU A 134 -5.64 -4.79 -0.48
C LEU A 134 -5.71 -4.77 -2.00
N VAL A 135 -6.39 -3.77 -2.57
CA VAL A 135 -6.46 -3.54 -4.02
C VAL A 135 -5.06 -3.29 -4.60
N ALA A 136 -4.27 -2.43 -3.96
CA ALA A 136 -2.91 -2.12 -4.41
C ALA A 136 -2.01 -3.36 -4.37
N LEU A 137 -2.12 -4.20 -3.34
CA LEU A 137 -1.38 -5.45 -3.23
C LEU A 137 -1.79 -6.44 -4.33
N ASP A 138 -3.09 -6.63 -4.56
CA ASP A 138 -3.61 -7.53 -5.60
C ASP A 138 -3.19 -7.07 -7.00
N LEU A 139 -3.23 -5.75 -7.26
CA LEU A 139 -2.75 -5.16 -8.51
C LEU A 139 -1.25 -5.41 -8.71
N GLY A 140 -0.45 -5.21 -7.65
CA GLY A 140 0.99 -5.46 -7.68
C GLY A 140 1.30 -6.94 -7.98
N GLU A 141 0.60 -7.87 -7.35
CA GLU A 141 0.76 -9.31 -7.58
C GLU A 141 0.36 -9.70 -9.01
N ALA A 142 -0.78 -9.21 -9.51
CA ALA A 142 -1.25 -9.46 -10.87
C ALA A 142 -0.27 -8.91 -11.91
N THR A 143 0.20 -7.68 -11.71
CA THR A 143 1.19 -7.03 -12.58
C THR A 143 2.50 -7.83 -12.61
N MET A 144 3.02 -8.23 -11.45
CA MET A 144 4.25 -9.02 -11.39
C MET A 144 4.11 -10.40 -12.02
N LYS A 145 2.95 -11.04 -11.87
CA LYS A 145 2.64 -12.31 -12.55
C LYS A 145 2.67 -12.14 -14.08
N ARG A 146 2.08 -11.06 -14.59
CA ARG A 146 2.10 -10.73 -16.02
C ARG A 146 3.50 -10.45 -16.51
N ILE A 147 4.28 -9.64 -15.79
CA ILE A 147 5.69 -9.35 -16.14
C ILE A 147 6.49 -10.64 -16.24
N ARG A 148 6.42 -11.52 -15.24
CA ARG A 148 7.13 -12.80 -15.24
C ARG A 148 6.71 -13.70 -16.39
N SER A 149 5.40 -13.76 -16.71
CA SER A 149 4.88 -14.51 -17.86
C SER A 149 5.42 -13.95 -19.17
N ASN A 150 5.35 -12.64 -19.37
CA ASN A 150 5.83 -11.97 -20.58
C ASN A 150 7.34 -12.17 -20.79
N VAL A 151 8.13 -12.03 -19.72
CA VAL A 151 9.57 -12.29 -19.77
C VAL A 151 9.85 -13.77 -20.11
N GLY A 152 9.14 -14.69 -19.45
CA GLY A 152 9.29 -16.12 -19.72
C GLY A 152 8.97 -16.49 -21.18
N ILE A 153 7.87 -15.96 -21.73
CA ILE A 153 7.48 -16.16 -23.13
C ILE A 153 8.55 -15.57 -24.07
N SER A 154 8.98 -14.32 -23.82
CA SER A 154 9.98 -13.65 -24.67
C SER A 154 11.31 -14.41 -24.68
N VAL A 155 11.84 -14.75 -23.50
CA VAL A 155 13.12 -15.46 -23.40
C VAL A 155 13.00 -16.87 -24.00
N GLY A 156 11.94 -17.61 -23.68
CA GLY A 156 11.74 -18.98 -24.14
C GLY A 156 11.61 -19.06 -25.65
N LEU A 157 10.70 -18.28 -26.24
CA LEU A 157 10.49 -18.30 -27.70
C LEU A 157 11.70 -17.77 -28.47
N ASN A 158 12.33 -16.68 -28.02
CA ASN A 158 13.51 -16.14 -28.69
C ASN A 158 14.70 -17.08 -28.63
N SER A 159 14.91 -17.80 -27.52
CA SER A 159 15.90 -18.85 -27.44
C SER A 159 15.63 -20.01 -28.37
N ALA A 160 14.38 -20.43 -28.48
CA ALA A 160 13.97 -21.48 -29.40
C ALA A 160 14.17 -21.07 -30.88
N PHE A 161 13.82 -19.84 -31.26
CA PHE A 161 14.05 -19.34 -32.61
C PHE A 161 15.52 -19.21 -32.93
N LEU A 162 16.34 -18.77 -31.99
CA LEU A 162 17.79 -18.72 -32.16
C LEU A 162 18.37 -20.11 -32.37
N ALA A 163 18.00 -21.08 -31.55
CA ALA A 163 18.44 -22.46 -31.66
C ALA A 163 18.00 -23.08 -33.02
N GLY A 164 16.76 -22.82 -33.43
CA GLY A 164 16.24 -23.25 -34.75
C GLY A 164 17.01 -22.65 -35.92
N GLY A 165 17.41 -21.39 -35.80
CA GLY A 165 18.27 -20.72 -36.80
C GLY A 165 19.68 -21.30 -36.86
N LEU A 166 20.29 -21.56 -35.69
CA LEU A 166 21.64 -22.14 -35.61
C LEU A 166 21.71 -23.57 -36.11
N THR A 167 20.66 -24.35 -35.91
CA THR A 167 20.58 -25.74 -36.40
C THR A 167 20.14 -25.86 -37.87
N GLY A 168 19.81 -24.73 -38.51
CA GLY A 168 19.33 -24.69 -39.88
C GLY A 168 17.88 -25.17 -40.09
N ILE A 169 17.15 -25.44 -38.99
CA ILE A 169 15.72 -25.81 -39.03
C ILE A 169 14.87 -24.61 -39.45
N LEU A 170 15.23 -23.41 -39.02
CA LEU A 170 14.55 -22.16 -39.36
C LEU A 170 15.44 -21.30 -40.26
N MET A 171 14.86 -20.76 -41.33
CA MET A 171 15.54 -19.75 -42.15
C MET A 171 15.66 -18.44 -41.31
N PRO A 172 16.77 -17.70 -41.44
CA PRO A 172 17.00 -16.47 -40.68
C PRO A 172 15.86 -15.43 -40.80
N ALA A 173 15.29 -15.28 -41.98
CA ALA A 173 14.15 -14.39 -42.23
C ALA A 173 12.89 -14.81 -41.46
N VAL A 174 12.62 -16.13 -41.37
CA VAL A 174 11.49 -16.67 -40.60
C VAL A 174 11.73 -16.46 -39.09
N SER A 175 12.95 -16.75 -38.63
CA SER A 175 13.33 -16.51 -37.22
C SER A 175 13.11 -15.04 -36.80
N ALA A 176 13.54 -14.09 -37.66
CA ALA A 176 13.35 -12.65 -37.41
C ALA A 176 11.86 -12.27 -37.43
N LEU A 177 11.06 -12.81 -38.32
CA LEU A 177 9.61 -12.56 -38.37
C LEU A 177 8.91 -13.07 -37.07
N LEU A 178 9.25 -14.28 -36.63
CA LEU A 178 8.70 -14.86 -35.39
C LEU A 178 9.12 -14.09 -34.16
N HIS A 179 10.37 -13.60 -34.09
CA HIS A 179 10.84 -12.73 -33.01
C HIS A 179 10.00 -11.45 -32.93
N ASN A 180 9.80 -10.77 -34.06
CA ASN A 180 8.99 -9.54 -34.10
C ASN A 180 7.51 -9.82 -33.70
N ALA A 181 6.94 -10.94 -34.20
CA ALA A 181 5.58 -11.34 -33.82
C ALA A 181 5.44 -11.62 -32.34
N THR A 182 6.44 -12.27 -31.71
CA THR A 182 6.48 -12.49 -30.26
C THR A 182 6.51 -11.16 -29.48
N THR A 183 7.35 -10.22 -29.92
CA THR A 183 7.45 -8.89 -29.30
C THR A 183 6.09 -8.17 -29.35
N ILE A 184 5.43 -8.15 -30.50
CA ILE A 184 4.10 -7.55 -30.65
C ILE A 184 3.08 -8.25 -29.75
N GLY A 185 3.07 -9.59 -29.72
CA GLY A 185 2.17 -10.37 -28.89
C GLY A 185 2.35 -10.08 -27.39
N VAL A 186 3.59 -9.98 -26.92
CA VAL A 186 3.91 -9.63 -25.54
C VAL A 186 3.49 -8.19 -25.20
N CYS A 187 3.70 -7.25 -26.12
CA CYS A 187 3.24 -5.87 -25.95
C CYS A 187 1.71 -5.80 -25.84
N LEU A 188 0.98 -6.47 -26.70
CA LEU A 188 -0.48 -6.53 -26.65
C LEU A 188 -0.98 -7.19 -25.37
N ASN A 189 -0.31 -8.24 -24.88
CA ASN A 189 -0.63 -8.85 -23.59
C ASN A 189 -0.37 -7.90 -22.41
N ALA A 190 0.70 -7.10 -22.47
CA ALA A 190 1.02 -6.12 -21.44
C ALA A 190 0.01 -4.96 -21.35
N MET A 191 -0.67 -4.64 -22.45
CA MET A 191 -1.68 -3.56 -22.52
C MET A 191 -3.05 -3.95 -21.95
N ARG A 192 -3.28 -5.21 -21.61
CA ARG A 192 -4.57 -5.65 -21.03
C ARG A 192 -4.73 -5.07 -19.63
N PRO A 193 -5.89 -4.44 -19.30
CA PRO A 193 -6.16 -3.92 -17.97
C PRO A 193 -6.21 -5.07 -16.95
N GLU A 194 -5.64 -4.86 -15.76
CA GLU A 194 -5.67 -5.82 -14.65
C GLU A 194 -6.90 -5.63 -13.75
N LEU A 195 -7.45 -4.41 -13.69
CA LEU A 195 -8.53 -4.02 -12.78
C LEU A 195 -9.95 -4.30 -13.30
N GLY A 196 -10.12 -5.14 -14.33
CA GLY A 196 -11.41 -5.35 -15.02
C GLY A 196 -12.56 -5.93 -14.19
N HIS A 197 -12.43 -6.13 -12.87
CA HIS A 197 -13.45 -6.77 -12.03
C HIS A 197 -13.50 -6.26 -10.58
N TYR A 198 -13.02 -5.04 -10.30
CA TYR A 198 -13.17 -4.47 -8.96
C TYR A 198 -14.45 -3.64 -8.89
N ASP A 199 -15.47 -4.11 -8.12
CA ASP A 199 -16.70 -3.34 -7.82
C ASP A 199 -16.40 -2.02 -7.09
N GLY A 200 -15.23 -1.90 -6.44
CA GLY A 200 -14.69 -0.65 -5.90
C GLY A 200 -14.31 0.38 -6.96
N GLU A 201 -14.04 -0.04 -8.19
CA GLU A 201 -13.62 0.86 -9.27
C GLU A 201 -14.75 1.78 -9.73
N THR A 202 -15.98 1.26 -9.80
CA THR A 202 -17.16 2.06 -10.16
C THR A 202 -17.47 3.09 -9.08
N ARG A 203 -17.41 2.71 -7.81
CA ARG A 203 -17.67 3.62 -6.68
C ARG A 203 -16.61 4.73 -6.60
N TYR A 204 -15.32 4.37 -6.73
CA TYR A 204 -14.22 5.34 -6.72
C TYR A 204 -14.21 6.24 -7.96
N ALA A 205 -14.47 5.70 -9.15
CA ALA A 205 -14.58 6.49 -10.37
C ALA A 205 -15.75 7.47 -10.32
N ASP A 206 -16.86 7.09 -9.69
CA ASP A 206 -18.02 7.94 -9.51
C ASP A 206 -17.76 9.03 -8.45
N GLU A 207 -17.07 8.73 -7.36
CA GLU A 207 -16.60 9.71 -6.37
C GLU A 207 -15.62 10.71 -7.01
N LEU A 208 -14.65 10.22 -7.79
CA LEU A 208 -13.68 11.06 -8.49
C LEU A 208 -14.36 12.00 -9.51
N ARG A 209 -15.33 11.49 -10.26
CA ARG A 209 -16.13 12.31 -11.20
C ARG A 209 -16.91 13.39 -10.48
N LYS A 210 -17.43 13.07 -9.29
CA LYS A 210 -18.18 14.04 -8.46
C LYS A 210 -17.25 15.12 -7.93
N ASP A 211 -16.09 14.76 -7.40
CA ASP A 211 -15.07 15.69 -6.89
C ASP A 211 -14.53 16.60 -8.00
N VAL A 212 -14.30 16.07 -9.20
CA VAL A 212 -13.90 16.84 -10.38
C VAL A 212 -15.03 17.79 -10.81
N ALA A 213 -16.27 17.33 -10.84
CA ALA A 213 -17.41 18.17 -11.19
C ALA A 213 -17.62 19.32 -10.18
N ASP A 214 -17.42 19.06 -8.88
CA ASP A 214 -17.51 20.07 -7.82
C ASP A 214 -16.36 21.09 -7.87
N MET A 215 -15.17 20.70 -8.36
CA MET A 215 -14.04 21.61 -8.59
C MET A 215 -14.31 22.60 -9.75
N PHE A 216 -15.04 22.18 -10.80
CA PHE A 216 -15.36 23.04 -11.93
C PHE A 216 -16.60 23.92 -11.71
N ASN A 217 -17.39 23.65 -10.65
CA ASN A 217 -18.60 24.40 -10.30
C ASN A 217 -18.36 25.43 -9.18
N ARG A 218 -17.14 25.61 -8.71
CA ARG A 218 -16.70 26.67 -7.79
C ARG A 218 -15.89 27.74 -8.54
#